data_d3cfb67bc11329f776a0e2ec414da3b9
#
_entry.id   d3cfb67bc11329f776a0e2ec414da3b9
#
_cell.length_a   1.000
_cell.length_b   1.000
_cell.length_c   1.000
_cell.angle_alpha   90.00
_cell.angle_beta   90.00
_cell.angle_gamma   90.00
#
_symmetry.space_group_name_H-M   'P 1'
#
loop_
_entity.id
_entity.type
_entity.pdbx_description
1 polymer ?
#
loop_
_entity_poly.entity_id
_entity_poly.type
_entity_poly.pdbx_seq_one_letter_code
_entity_poly.pdbx_strand_id
1 'polypeptide(L)'
;NIMIASSHNHSGPGWSTEVAWSRTVVTKIAAAAEEAEKSMRPVTIGYGEDRIDFNINRRKVIDGRALVRLDPNGPCDHRVKVLRFDDGKSLEPMGILMHAVCHPCVFTWGDKLTPPYPKGFPKISADFPGEAQSFVEKVYGTKTQAMFLQGCAGDIRPNLPGIPYRCGDEADIKWTGRSLGCAVVRAADKSAIREELAKRKSIYPLKCATSVIELPGKKEKLNCEMQAMRVGDFLLLTIPGEPMVEYGFKIEKAIADRAIPIVIGYANGNLGYICTAESHKYGGYEPNMSPLLPEAEPLILAELGRLADKVLADVFESFKPEKK
;
A
#
# COMPACT_ATOMS: atom_id res chain seq x y z
N ASN A 1 2.71 2.81 -19.01
CA ASN A 1 3.15 2.14 -17.79
C ASN A 1 1.95 1.92 -16.88
N ILE A 2 1.79 0.71 -16.35
CA ILE A 2 0.70 0.31 -15.46
C ILE A 2 1.33 -0.21 -14.17
N MET A 3 0.75 0.13 -13.01
CA MET A 3 1.06 -0.42 -11.71
C MET A 3 -0.13 -1.26 -11.27
N ILE A 4 0.12 -2.52 -10.90
CA ILE A 4 -0.90 -3.42 -10.35
C ILE A 4 -0.57 -3.64 -8.88
N ALA A 5 -1.44 -3.17 -7.99
CA ALA A 5 -1.30 -3.35 -6.55
C ALA A 5 -2.47 -4.17 -6.01
N SER A 6 -2.17 -5.12 -5.13
CA SER A 6 -3.15 -5.94 -4.44
C SER A 6 -3.37 -5.43 -3.03
N SER A 7 -4.60 -5.51 -2.53
CA SER A 7 -4.90 -5.23 -1.13
C SER A 7 -4.34 -6.29 -0.18
N HIS A 8 -4.06 -7.48 -0.69
CA HIS A 8 -3.61 -8.65 0.08
C HIS A 8 -4.62 -9.15 1.12
N ASN A 9 -5.91 -9.06 0.84
CA ASN A 9 -6.90 -9.59 1.78
C ASN A 9 -6.81 -11.13 1.91
N HIS A 10 -7.08 -11.63 3.11
CA HIS A 10 -6.99 -13.05 3.45
C HIS A 10 -8.31 -13.82 3.25
N SER A 11 -9.32 -13.19 2.69
CA SER A 11 -10.64 -13.76 2.43
C SER A 11 -11.08 -13.62 0.97
N GLY A 12 -10.12 -13.43 0.07
CA GLY A 12 -10.35 -13.49 -1.38
C GLY A 12 -10.48 -14.93 -1.87
N PRO A 13 -11.06 -15.14 -3.06
CA PRO A 13 -11.07 -16.46 -3.68
C PRO A 13 -9.66 -16.86 -4.11
N GLY A 14 -9.33 -18.16 -4.01
CA GLY A 14 -8.02 -18.69 -4.41
C GLY A 14 -7.72 -18.40 -5.88
N TRP A 15 -6.52 -17.94 -6.18
CA TRP A 15 -6.08 -17.67 -7.55
C TRP A 15 -5.52 -18.91 -8.22
N SER A 16 -5.96 -19.20 -9.45
CA SER A 16 -5.37 -20.22 -10.32
C SER A 16 -5.71 -19.91 -11.76
N THR A 17 -4.78 -20.14 -12.69
CA THR A 17 -5.02 -20.04 -14.14
C THR A 17 -6.09 -21.00 -14.64
N GLU A 18 -6.32 -22.08 -13.91
CA GLU A 18 -7.34 -23.09 -14.23
C GLU A 18 -8.76 -22.61 -13.89
N VAL A 19 -8.90 -21.62 -13.00
CA VAL A 19 -10.23 -21.19 -12.55
C VAL A 19 -10.77 -20.08 -13.44
N ALA A 20 -12.01 -20.23 -13.89
CA ALA A 20 -12.64 -19.31 -14.85
C ALA A 20 -12.69 -17.85 -14.34
N TRP A 21 -12.94 -17.63 -13.05
CA TRP A 21 -13.00 -16.28 -12.50
C TRP A 21 -11.65 -15.55 -12.58
N SER A 22 -10.52 -16.25 -12.40
CA SER A 22 -9.17 -15.64 -12.51
C SER A 22 -8.93 -15.07 -13.90
N ARG A 23 -9.31 -15.79 -14.96
CA ARG A 23 -9.26 -15.29 -16.34
C ARG A 23 -10.17 -14.08 -16.55
N THR A 24 -11.37 -14.12 -15.98
CA THR A 24 -12.32 -13.00 -16.02
C THR A 24 -11.76 -11.75 -15.34
N VAL A 25 -11.07 -11.89 -14.22
CA VAL A 25 -10.45 -10.76 -13.50
C VAL A 25 -9.38 -10.07 -14.35
N VAL A 26 -8.50 -10.82 -15.02
CA VAL A 26 -7.47 -10.25 -15.91
C VAL A 26 -8.11 -9.41 -17.02
N THR A 27 -9.15 -9.97 -17.68
CA THR A 27 -9.87 -9.24 -18.74
C THR A 27 -10.55 -7.97 -18.21
N LYS A 28 -11.14 -8.03 -17.01
CA LYS A 28 -11.78 -6.87 -16.39
C LYS A 28 -10.79 -5.79 -15.98
N ILE A 29 -9.61 -6.15 -15.49
CA ILE A 29 -8.55 -5.19 -15.17
C ILE A 29 -8.09 -4.47 -16.44
N ALA A 30 -7.86 -5.19 -17.53
CA ALA A 30 -7.49 -4.59 -18.82
C ALA A 30 -8.59 -3.64 -19.33
N ALA A 31 -9.84 -4.07 -19.32
CA ALA A 31 -10.97 -3.24 -19.73
C ALA A 31 -11.14 -1.98 -18.86
N ALA A 32 -10.94 -2.08 -17.56
CA ALA A 32 -10.99 -0.93 -16.65
C ALA A 32 -9.88 0.09 -16.95
N ALA A 33 -8.67 -0.37 -17.28
CA ALA A 33 -7.57 0.50 -17.69
C ALA A 33 -7.88 1.23 -19.02
N GLU A 34 -8.45 0.52 -20.01
CA GLU A 34 -8.86 1.11 -21.28
C GLU A 34 -10.00 2.14 -21.10
N GLU A 35 -10.96 1.87 -20.23
CA GLU A 35 -12.05 2.80 -19.91
C GLU A 35 -11.52 4.06 -19.21
N ALA A 36 -10.60 3.88 -18.25
CA ALA A 36 -9.94 4.98 -17.57
C ALA A 36 -9.16 5.88 -18.57
N GLU A 37 -8.43 5.29 -19.52
CA GLU A 37 -7.72 6.03 -20.55
C GLU A 37 -8.67 6.86 -21.42
N LYS A 38 -9.80 6.28 -21.86
CA LYS A 38 -10.81 6.97 -22.66
C LYS A 38 -11.52 8.11 -21.91
N SER A 39 -11.55 8.04 -20.58
CA SER A 39 -12.24 9.02 -19.72
C SER A 39 -11.29 10.03 -19.07
N MET A 40 -10.01 10.08 -19.48
CA MET A 40 -9.03 11.04 -18.95
C MET A 40 -9.48 12.48 -19.12
N ARG A 41 -9.28 13.27 -18.08
CA ARG A 41 -9.54 14.71 -18.05
C ARG A 41 -8.59 15.43 -17.11
N PRO A 42 -8.42 16.76 -17.26
CA PRO A 42 -7.57 17.54 -16.35
C PRO A 42 -8.03 17.41 -14.90
N VAL A 43 -7.07 17.22 -13.99
CA VAL A 43 -7.30 17.13 -12.56
C VAL A 43 -6.35 18.04 -11.79
N THR A 44 -6.75 18.42 -10.58
CA THR A 44 -5.84 18.95 -9.57
C THR A 44 -5.64 17.89 -8.49
N ILE A 45 -4.45 17.87 -7.86
CA ILE A 45 -4.09 16.87 -6.87
C ILE A 45 -3.90 17.54 -5.52
N GLY A 46 -4.63 17.08 -4.51
CA GLY A 46 -4.46 17.43 -3.12
C GLY A 46 -3.80 16.28 -2.35
N TYR A 47 -3.05 16.62 -1.32
CA TYR A 47 -2.44 15.66 -0.40
C TYR A 47 -2.83 15.96 1.04
N GLY A 48 -3.16 14.91 1.78
CA GLY A 48 -3.42 15.00 3.20
C GLY A 48 -2.98 13.75 3.95
N GLU A 49 -2.72 13.92 5.23
CA GLU A 49 -2.41 12.83 6.14
C GLU A 49 -3.35 12.82 7.34
N ASP A 50 -3.65 11.63 7.80
CA ASP A 50 -4.31 11.35 9.08
C ASP A 50 -3.73 10.04 9.65
N ARG A 51 -4.38 9.44 10.64
CA ARG A 51 -3.90 8.22 11.27
C ARG A 51 -5.04 7.24 11.58
N ILE A 52 -4.65 5.98 11.69
CA ILE A 52 -5.44 4.89 12.26
C ILE A 52 -4.74 4.33 13.50
N ASP A 53 -5.52 3.78 14.42
CA ASP A 53 -5.01 3.22 15.68
C ASP A 53 -5.32 1.71 15.83
N PHE A 54 -5.92 1.10 14.80
CA PHE A 54 -6.25 -0.32 14.83
C PHE A 54 -5.16 -1.23 14.25
N ASN A 55 -4.03 -0.69 13.80
CA ASN A 55 -2.90 -1.47 13.32
C ASN A 55 -1.81 -1.59 14.39
N ILE A 56 -1.11 -2.73 14.42
CA ILE A 56 -0.08 -3.02 15.41
C ILE A 56 0.97 -3.97 14.83
N ASN A 57 2.22 -3.83 15.27
CA ASN A 57 3.26 -4.80 14.96
C ASN A 57 2.96 -6.15 15.62
N ARG A 58 3.25 -7.24 14.89
CA ARG A 58 2.99 -8.62 15.36
C ARG A 58 4.26 -9.41 15.65
N ARG A 59 5.42 -8.77 15.63
CA ARG A 59 6.73 -9.40 15.87
C ARG A 59 7.31 -8.96 17.21
N LYS A 60 6.99 -9.68 18.27
CA LYS A 60 7.56 -9.41 19.58
C LYS A 60 8.83 -10.23 19.80
N VAL A 61 9.95 -9.57 20.04
CA VAL A 61 11.20 -10.23 20.38
C VAL A 61 11.21 -10.53 21.89
N ILE A 62 11.37 -11.81 22.23
CA ILE A 62 11.47 -12.31 23.61
C ILE A 62 12.67 -13.26 23.63
N ASP A 63 13.60 -13.04 24.55
CA ASP A 63 14.80 -13.86 24.73
C ASP A 63 15.58 -14.10 23.41
N GLY A 64 15.73 -13.04 22.60
CA GLY A 64 16.45 -13.08 21.35
C GLY A 64 15.74 -13.79 20.19
N ARG A 65 14.44 -14.11 20.34
CA ARG A 65 13.61 -14.74 19.32
C ARG A 65 12.36 -13.95 19.04
N ALA A 66 12.06 -13.73 17.76
CA ALA A 66 10.81 -13.11 17.36
C ALA A 66 9.67 -14.12 17.38
N LEU A 67 8.63 -13.79 18.12
CA LEU A 67 7.38 -14.54 18.21
C LEU A 67 6.24 -13.78 17.55
N VAL A 68 5.29 -14.51 16.97
CA VAL A 68 4.05 -13.93 16.44
C VAL A 68 3.15 -13.54 17.61
N ARG A 69 3.35 -12.34 18.12
CA ARG A 69 2.59 -11.72 19.23
C ARG A 69 2.47 -10.22 18.99
N LEU A 70 1.38 -9.62 19.45
CA LEU A 70 1.21 -8.18 19.40
C LEU A 70 2.32 -7.47 20.18
N ASP A 71 2.97 -6.51 19.53
CA ASP A 71 4.00 -5.69 20.17
C ASP A 71 3.62 -4.21 20.06
N PRO A 72 3.01 -3.62 21.10
CA PRO A 72 2.64 -2.21 21.11
C PRO A 72 3.85 -1.26 21.09
N ASN A 73 5.06 -1.76 21.34
CA ASN A 73 6.31 -1.00 21.29
C ASN A 73 7.10 -1.26 19.99
N GLY A 74 6.64 -2.23 19.17
CA GLY A 74 7.27 -2.51 17.88
C GLY A 74 7.02 -1.40 16.86
N PRO A 75 7.88 -1.30 15.82
CA PRO A 75 7.70 -0.30 14.77
C PRO A 75 6.35 -0.48 14.07
N CYS A 76 5.57 0.59 13.95
CA CYS A 76 4.27 0.59 13.29
C CYS A 76 4.02 1.94 12.62
N ASP A 77 3.60 1.92 11.37
CA ASP A 77 3.19 3.14 10.67
C ASP A 77 1.68 3.30 10.78
N HIS A 78 1.25 4.26 11.57
CA HIS A 78 -0.16 4.59 11.79
C HIS A 78 -0.70 5.61 10.80
N ARG A 79 0.15 6.17 9.92
CA ARG A 79 -0.28 7.21 8.99
C ARG A 79 -1.18 6.64 7.89
N VAL A 80 -2.13 7.46 7.52
CA VAL A 80 -2.97 7.29 6.34
C VAL A 80 -2.63 8.43 5.40
N LYS A 81 -2.01 8.13 4.26
CA LYS A 81 -1.67 9.10 3.23
C LYS A 81 -2.75 9.09 2.16
N VAL A 82 -3.20 10.25 1.76
CA VAL A 82 -4.31 10.40 0.82
C VAL A 82 -3.91 11.33 -0.31
N LEU A 83 -4.06 10.85 -1.56
CA LEU A 83 -4.08 11.68 -2.74
C LEU A 83 -5.53 11.87 -3.17
N ARG A 84 -5.97 13.13 -3.23
CA ARG A 84 -7.29 13.52 -3.70
C ARG A 84 -7.16 14.12 -5.09
N PHE A 85 -7.86 13.56 -6.06
CA PHE A 85 -7.93 14.03 -7.44
C PHE A 85 -9.27 14.72 -7.66
N ASP A 86 -9.25 16.02 -7.87
CA ASP A 86 -10.44 16.81 -8.15
C ASP A 86 -10.49 17.17 -9.63
N ASP A 87 -11.69 17.24 -10.21
CA ASP A 87 -11.90 17.75 -11.56
C ASP A 87 -11.32 19.15 -11.68
N GLY A 88 -10.52 19.39 -12.72
CA GLY A 88 -9.79 20.64 -12.91
C GLY A 88 -10.66 21.90 -13.11
N LYS A 89 -11.96 21.73 -13.32
CA LYS A 89 -12.91 22.83 -13.52
C LYS A 89 -13.88 22.99 -12.35
N SER A 90 -14.55 21.91 -11.97
CA SER A 90 -15.59 21.93 -10.92
C SER A 90 -15.02 21.81 -9.51
N LEU A 91 -13.79 21.31 -9.37
CA LEU A 91 -13.15 20.93 -8.09
C LEU A 91 -13.91 19.84 -7.33
N GLU A 92 -14.81 19.13 -8.00
CA GLU A 92 -15.48 17.97 -7.45
C GLU A 92 -14.52 16.77 -7.38
N PRO A 93 -14.53 15.98 -6.29
CA PRO A 93 -13.66 14.85 -6.15
C PRO A 93 -14.00 13.75 -7.17
N MET A 94 -13.02 13.31 -7.93
CA MET A 94 -13.11 12.23 -8.90
C MET A 94 -12.50 10.93 -8.40
N GLY A 95 -11.39 11.05 -7.68
CA GLY A 95 -10.64 9.91 -7.19
C GLY A 95 -9.98 10.19 -5.85
N ILE A 96 -10.02 9.19 -4.98
CA ILE A 96 -9.34 9.19 -3.69
C ILE A 96 -8.44 7.97 -3.65
N LEU A 97 -7.13 8.20 -3.63
CA LEU A 97 -6.14 7.16 -3.46
C LEU A 97 -5.70 7.15 -2.00
N MET A 98 -5.99 6.08 -1.28
CA MET A 98 -5.68 5.93 0.13
C MET A 98 -4.57 4.90 0.35
N HIS A 99 -3.54 5.27 1.10
CA HIS A 99 -2.44 4.39 1.47
C HIS A 99 -2.43 4.20 2.98
N ALA A 100 -2.40 2.95 3.44
CA ALA A 100 -2.27 2.61 4.84
C ALA A 100 -1.48 1.31 5.03
N VAL A 101 -0.93 1.14 6.23
CA VAL A 101 -0.04 0.02 6.57
C VAL A 101 -0.73 -0.89 7.56
N CYS A 102 -1.44 -1.90 7.05
CA CYS A 102 -2.05 -2.94 7.87
C CYS A 102 -2.45 -4.13 7.01
N HIS A 103 -2.08 -5.35 7.39
CA HIS A 103 -2.55 -6.58 6.74
C HIS A 103 -4.09 -6.65 6.74
N PRO A 104 -4.76 -6.83 5.61
CA PRO A 104 -6.20 -7.03 5.56
C PRO A 104 -6.56 -8.48 5.91
N CYS A 105 -6.41 -8.80 7.18
CA CYS A 105 -6.62 -10.12 7.74
C CYS A 105 -7.59 -10.12 8.93
N VAL A 106 -8.58 -9.22 8.89
CA VAL A 106 -9.70 -9.25 9.84
C VAL A 106 -10.47 -10.54 9.66
N PHE A 107 -10.88 -10.86 8.41
CA PHE A 107 -11.25 -12.21 8.04
C PHE A 107 -10.01 -12.95 7.57
N THR A 108 -9.59 -13.96 8.32
CA THR A 108 -8.49 -14.83 7.89
C THR A 108 -8.96 -16.28 7.83
N TRP A 109 -8.54 -16.97 6.76
CA TRP A 109 -8.73 -18.40 6.64
C TRP A 109 -7.72 -19.11 7.52
N GLY A 110 -8.22 -19.86 8.48
CA GLY A 110 -7.43 -20.90 9.11
C GLY A 110 -6.36 -20.45 10.08
N ASP A 111 -6.58 -19.41 10.86
CA ASP A 111 -5.96 -19.39 12.19
C ASP A 111 -6.54 -20.61 12.92
N LYS A 112 -5.90 -21.76 12.69
CA LYS A 112 -6.20 -23.04 13.35
C LYS A 112 -6.12 -22.98 14.87
N LEU A 113 -5.85 -21.76 15.40
CA LEU A 113 -5.46 -21.54 16.77
C LEU A 113 -6.63 -21.23 17.71
N THR A 114 -7.82 -20.87 17.21
CA THR A 114 -8.95 -20.57 18.12
C THR A 114 -10.32 -20.84 17.48
N PRO A 115 -10.86 -22.08 17.53
CA PRO A 115 -12.30 -22.31 17.38
C PRO A 115 -13.07 -21.71 18.58
N PRO A 116 -14.33 -21.28 18.39
CA PRO A 116 -15.19 -21.57 17.25
C PRO A 116 -15.14 -20.51 16.17
N TYR A 117 -15.07 -20.93 14.91
CA TYR A 117 -15.22 -20.04 13.76
C TYR A 117 -16.61 -19.42 13.72
N PRO A 118 -16.75 -18.15 13.28
CA PRO A 118 -18.06 -17.52 13.08
C PRO A 118 -18.97 -18.39 12.18
N LYS A 119 -20.25 -18.51 12.49
CA LYS A 119 -21.20 -19.22 11.63
C LYS A 119 -21.19 -18.65 10.23
N GLY A 120 -21.06 -19.52 9.21
CA GLY A 120 -21.01 -19.11 7.81
C GLY A 120 -19.63 -18.76 7.27
N PHE A 121 -18.57 -18.98 8.03
CA PHE A 121 -17.19 -18.93 7.54
C PHE A 121 -16.89 -20.19 6.68
N PRO A 122 -16.23 -20.07 5.51
CA PRO A 122 -15.54 -18.89 5.03
C PRO A 122 -16.44 -18.02 4.10
N LYS A 123 -16.31 -16.70 4.23
CA LYS A 123 -16.96 -15.73 3.34
C LYS A 123 -15.91 -15.02 2.47
N ILE A 124 -16.25 -14.78 1.20
CA ILE A 124 -15.47 -13.88 0.36
C ILE A 124 -15.72 -12.45 0.84
N SER A 125 -14.65 -11.72 1.11
CA SER A 125 -14.70 -10.33 1.58
C SER A 125 -13.54 -9.53 1.02
N ALA A 126 -13.76 -8.24 0.76
CA ALA A 126 -12.68 -7.28 0.49
C ALA A 126 -12.02 -6.76 1.77
N ASP A 127 -12.40 -7.31 2.94
CA ASP A 127 -11.91 -6.94 4.26
C ASP A 127 -12.07 -5.43 4.55
N PHE A 128 -11.36 -4.87 5.51
CA PHE A 128 -11.46 -3.44 5.85
C PHE A 128 -11.13 -2.48 4.69
N PRO A 129 -10.23 -2.79 3.74
CA PRO A 129 -10.00 -1.91 2.60
C PRO A 129 -11.25 -1.67 1.76
N GLY A 130 -12.00 -2.74 1.45
CA GLY A 130 -13.24 -2.62 0.68
C GLY A 130 -14.34 -1.85 1.42
N GLU A 131 -14.47 -2.05 2.74
CA GLU A 131 -15.42 -1.26 3.55
C GLU A 131 -15.01 0.22 3.60
N ALA A 132 -13.70 0.52 3.71
CA ALA A 132 -13.20 1.90 3.68
C ALA A 132 -13.46 2.56 2.32
N GLN A 133 -13.20 1.87 1.20
CA GLN A 133 -13.50 2.37 -0.13
C GLN A 133 -14.99 2.71 -0.27
N SER A 134 -15.86 1.77 0.08
CA SER A 134 -17.32 1.99 0.04
C SER A 134 -17.78 3.14 0.93
N PHE A 135 -17.16 3.31 2.10
CA PHE A 135 -17.45 4.42 3.01
C PHE A 135 -17.08 5.77 2.38
N VAL A 136 -15.87 5.88 1.83
CA VAL A 136 -15.37 7.11 1.18
C VAL A 136 -16.23 7.48 -0.03
N GLU A 137 -16.57 6.51 -0.88
CA GLU A 137 -17.42 6.71 -2.05
C GLU A 137 -18.83 7.17 -1.66
N LYS A 138 -19.38 6.68 -0.54
CA LYS A 138 -20.67 7.17 -0.02
C LYS A 138 -20.61 8.61 0.47
N VAL A 139 -19.49 9.02 1.06
CA VAL A 139 -19.30 10.39 1.54
C VAL A 139 -19.21 11.39 0.38
N TYR A 140 -18.40 11.08 -0.64
CA TYR A 140 -18.16 11.99 -1.76
C TYR A 140 -19.12 11.81 -2.93
N GLY A 141 -19.93 10.77 -2.92
CA GLY A 141 -20.90 10.46 -3.96
C GLY A 141 -20.40 9.45 -5.02
N THR A 142 -21.34 8.91 -5.77
CA THR A 142 -21.15 7.76 -6.68
C THR A 142 -20.21 8.01 -7.87
N LYS A 143 -19.82 9.27 -8.11
CA LYS A 143 -18.86 9.63 -9.18
C LYS A 143 -17.41 9.59 -8.72
N THR A 144 -17.17 9.51 -7.41
CA THR A 144 -15.84 9.42 -6.82
C THR A 144 -15.43 7.95 -6.73
N GLN A 145 -14.25 7.62 -7.22
CA GLN A 145 -13.66 6.29 -7.09
C GLN A 145 -12.64 6.29 -5.95
N ALA A 146 -12.78 5.40 -5.00
CA ALA A 146 -11.81 5.21 -3.94
C ALA A 146 -10.95 3.97 -4.22
N MET A 147 -9.63 4.11 -4.11
CA MET A 147 -8.67 3.02 -4.31
C MET A 147 -7.74 2.89 -3.11
N PHE A 148 -7.52 1.66 -2.67
CA PHE A 148 -6.63 1.33 -1.57
C PHE A 148 -5.26 0.88 -2.10
N LEU A 149 -4.20 1.45 -1.54
CA LEU A 149 -2.81 1.03 -1.72
C LEU A 149 -2.28 0.45 -0.42
N GLN A 150 -1.87 -0.80 -0.49
CA GLN A 150 -1.27 -1.49 0.65
C GLN A 150 0.18 -1.02 0.85
N GLY A 151 0.48 -0.53 2.05
CA GLY A 151 1.85 -0.17 2.41
C GLY A 151 2.69 -1.38 2.84
N CYS A 152 3.83 -1.13 3.48
CA CYS A 152 4.74 -2.16 3.98
C CYS A 152 4.17 -2.81 5.24
N ALA A 153 3.30 -3.81 5.07
CA ALA A 153 2.54 -4.40 6.18
C ALA A 153 2.94 -5.83 6.52
N GLY A 154 4.12 -6.31 6.08
CA GLY A 154 4.54 -7.69 6.28
C GLY A 154 4.47 -8.15 7.73
N ASP A 155 4.76 -7.28 8.67
CA ASP A 155 4.74 -7.54 10.11
C ASP A 155 3.66 -6.75 10.86
N ILE A 156 2.75 -6.08 10.16
CA ILE A 156 1.67 -5.26 10.77
C ILE A 156 0.31 -5.92 10.54
N ARG A 157 -0.51 -6.00 11.58
CA ARG A 157 -1.85 -6.58 11.53
C ARG A 157 -2.90 -5.72 12.23
N PRO A 158 -4.20 -6.01 12.05
CA PRO A 158 -5.25 -5.38 12.86
C PRO A 158 -5.12 -5.75 14.34
N ASN A 159 -5.24 -4.76 15.22
CA ASN A 159 -5.37 -4.90 16.65
C ASN A 159 -6.87 -4.91 17.00
N LEU A 160 -7.47 -6.09 16.91
CA LEU A 160 -8.90 -6.25 17.18
C LEU A 160 -9.17 -6.31 18.68
N PRO A 161 -10.26 -5.69 19.17
CA PRO A 161 -10.65 -5.80 20.58
C PRO A 161 -10.86 -7.24 21.04
N GLY A 162 -10.50 -7.54 22.27
CA GLY A 162 -10.67 -8.86 22.87
C GLY A 162 -9.42 -9.73 22.83
N ILE A 163 -9.58 -11.03 22.51
CA ILE A 163 -8.46 -11.98 22.55
C ILE A 163 -7.47 -11.69 21.42
N PRO A 164 -6.17 -11.52 21.71
CA PRO A 164 -5.13 -11.36 20.71
C PRO A 164 -5.16 -12.50 19.68
N TYR A 165 -4.94 -12.18 18.39
CA TYR A 165 -4.93 -13.14 17.29
C TYR A 165 -6.25 -13.87 17.00
N ARG A 166 -7.38 -13.36 17.50
CA ARG A 166 -8.68 -13.90 17.06
C ARG A 166 -8.95 -13.58 15.59
N CYS A 167 -9.67 -14.44 14.91
CA CYS A 167 -10.38 -14.05 13.69
C CYS A 167 -11.40 -12.98 14.03
N GLY A 168 -11.46 -11.92 13.20
CA GLY A 168 -12.52 -10.94 13.27
C GLY A 168 -13.80 -11.45 12.63
N ASP A 169 -14.82 -10.64 12.74
CA ASP A 169 -16.12 -10.85 12.12
C ASP A 169 -16.54 -9.65 11.25
N GLU A 170 -17.77 -9.65 10.74
CA GLU A 170 -18.28 -8.55 9.92
C GLU A 170 -18.37 -7.21 10.69
N ALA A 171 -18.58 -7.25 12.00
CA ALA A 171 -18.60 -6.04 12.83
C ALA A 171 -17.19 -5.44 12.93
N ASP A 172 -16.17 -6.29 13.06
CA ASP A 172 -14.77 -5.86 13.08
C ASP A 172 -14.35 -5.27 11.72
N ILE A 173 -14.75 -5.86 10.59
CA ILE A 173 -14.51 -5.29 9.25
C ILE A 173 -15.16 -3.92 9.12
N LYS A 174 -16.42 -3.78 9.53
CA LYS A 174 -17.14 -2.50 9.50
C LYS A 174 -16.49 -1.47 10.40
N TRP A 175 -16.03 -1.86 11.58
CA TRP A 175 -15.36 -0.96 12.51
C TRP A 175 -14.02 -0.49 11.96
N THR A 176 -13.15 -1.41 11.54
CA THR A 176 -11.81 -1.09 11.00
C THR A 176 -11.91 -0.32 9.68
N GLY A 177 -12.83 -0.72 8.79
CA GLY A 177 -13.06 -0.04 7.52
C GLY A 177 -13.59 1.38 7.70
N ARG A 178 -14.53 1.61 8.61
CA ARG A 178 -15.01 2.96 8.94
C ARG A 178 -13.93 3.80 9.61
N SER A 179 -13.12 3.20 10.50
CA SER A 179 -11.99 3.90 11.12
C SER A 179 -11.02 4.43 10.05
N LEU A 180 -10.63 3.57 9.09
CA LEU A 180 -9.81 3.99 7.95
C LEU A 180 -10.54 5.03 7.09
N GLY A 181 -11.80 4.78 6.73
CA GLY A 181 -12.59 5.69 5.89
C GLY A 181 -12.73 7.08 6.49
N CYS A 182 -12.97 7.19 7.80
CA CYS A 182 -12.99 8.48 8.51
C CYS A 182 -11.64 9.20 8.46
N ALA A 183 -10.53 8.48 8.65
CA ALA A 183 -9.18 9.06 8.52
C ALA A 183 -8.93 9.57 7.09
N VAL A 184 -9.35 8.80 6.08
CA VAL A 184 -9.24 9.18 4.66
C VAL A 184 -10.04 10.44 4.37
N VAL A 185 -11.30 10.52 4.83
CA VAL A 185 -12.14 11.70 4.62
C VAL A 185 -11.52 12.93 5.27
N ARG A 186 -11.08 12.83 6.54
CA ARG A 186 -10.42 13.96 7.21
C ARG A 186 -9.17 14.43 6.49
N ALA A 187 -8.32 13.50 6.01
CA ALA A 187 -7.12 13.82 5.25
C ALA A 187 -7.46 14.47 3.90
N ALA A 188 -8.43 13.93 3.17
CA ALA A 188 -8.86 14.45 1.88
C ALA A 188 -9.48 15.85 2.01
N ASP A 189 -10.30 16.10 3.03
CA ASP A 189 -10.94 17.40 3.26
C ASP A 189 -9.92 18.46 3.70
N LYS A 190 -8.93 18.09 4.53
CA LYS A 190 -7.80 18.99 4.84
C LYS A 190 -7.06 19.46 3.58
N SER A 191 -6.89 18.58 2.59
CA SER A 191 -6.23 18.91 1.32
C SER A 191 -7.05 19.83 0.41
N ALA A 192 -8.33 19.99 0.70
CA ALA A 192 -9.29 20.81 -0.07
C ALA A 192 -9.61 22.16 0.58
N ILE A 193 -9.01 22.49 1.72
CA ILE A 193 -9.16 23.84 2.30
C ILE A 193 -8.49 24.90 1.40
N ARG A 194 -8.92 26.14 1.53
CA ARG A 194 -8.51 27.23 0.61
C ARG A 194 -7.01 27.40 0.50
N GLU A 195 -6.27 27.31 1.60
CA GLU A 195 -4.83 27.47 1.64
C GLU A 195 -4.12 26.32 0.88
N GLU A 196 -4.63 25.11 0.97
CA GLU A 196 -4.09 23.95 0.26
C GLU A 196 -4.48 23.95 -1.22
N LEU A 197 -5.70 24.37 -1.56
CA LEU A 197 -6.13 24.56 -2.95
C LEU A 197 -5.24 25.56 -3.69
N ALA A 198 -4.83 26.65 -3.03
CA ALA A 198 -3.95 27.65 -3.60
C ALA A 198 -2.53 27.12 -3.93
N LYS A 199 -2.10 26.03 -3.28
CA LYS A 199 -0.80 25.38 -3.54
C LYS A 199 -0.83 24.38 -4.69
N ARG A 200 -2.04 23.98 -5.16
CA ARG A 200 -2.19 22.97 -6.21
C ARG A 200 -1.68 23.49 -7.53
N LYS A 201 -0.96 22.64 -8.24
CA LYS A 201 -0.40 22.94 -9.56
C LYS A 201 -1.42 22.65 -10.65
N SER A 202 -1.31 23.37 -11.76
CA SER A 202 -2.08 23.08 -12.98
C SER A 202 -1.39 22.06 -13.89
N ILE A 203 -0.10 21.82 -13.70
CA ILE A 203 0.70 20.86 -14.46
C ILE A 203 1.52 20.03 -13.47
N TYR A 204 1.43 18.72 -13.64
CA TYR A 204 2.17 17.76 -12.84
C TYR A 204 3.12 16.95 -13.74
N PRO A 205 4.43 16.93 -13.50
CA PRO A 205 5.31 16.02 -14.20
C PRO A 205 4.94 14.57 -13.91
N LEU A 206 4.78 13.79 -15.00
CA LEU A 206 4.51 12.36 -14.93
C LEU A 206 5.73 11.60 -15.49
N LYS A 207 6.34 10.77 -14.68
CA LYS A 207 7.45 9.91 -15.08
C LYS A 207 7.30 8.53 -14.47
N CYS A 208 7.77 7.52 -15.20
CA CYS A 208 7.79 6.15 -14.73
C CYS A 208 9.12 5.50 -15.08
N ALA A 209 9.63 4.70 -14.18
CA ALA A 209 10.76 3.82 -14.40
C ALA A 209 10.49 2.47 -13.77
N THR A 210 10.84 1.41 -14.48
CA THR A 210 10.76 0.03 -14.01
C THR A 210 12.13 -0.60 -14.10
N SER A 211 12.43 -1.50 -13.19
CA SER A 211 13.65 -2.30 -13.16
C SER A 211 13.37 -3.70 -12.64
N VAL A 212 14.09 -4.66 -13.17
CA VAL A 212 14.12 -6.04 -12.65
C VAL A 212 15.55 -6.32 -12.21
N ILE A 213 15.73 -6.68 -10.95
CA ILE A 213 17.02 -7.09 -10.40
C ILE A 213 16.93 -8.51 -9.86
N GLU A 214 18.07 -9.21 -9.87
CA GLU A 214 18.20 -10.51 -9.21
C GLU A 214 18.53 -10.30 -7.73
N LEU A 215 17.72 -10.92 -6.86
CA LEU A 215 17.92 -10.93 -5.41
C LEU A 215 18.44 -12.29 -4.95
N PRO A 216 19.33 -12.33 -3.93
CA PRO A 216 19.77 -13.57 -3.33
C PRO A 216 18.62 -14.26 -2.60
N GLY A 217 18.27 -15.45 -3.05
CA GLY A 217 17.25 -16.28 -2.41
C GLY A 217 17.86 -17.49 -1.71
N LYS A 218 17.10 -18.11 -0.81
CA LYS A 218 17.53 -19.28 -0.01
C LYS A 218 17.79 -20.53 -0.84
N LYS A 219 17.12 -20.66 -1.99
CA LYS A 219 17.28 -21.81 -2.91
C LYS A 219 17.94 -21.38 -4.22
N GLU A 220 17.51 -20.27 -4.77
CA GLU A 220 17.94 -19.73 -6.05
C GLU A 220 17.80 -18.22 -6.04
N LYS A 221 18.40 -17.54 -7.02
CA LYS A 221 18.17 -16.11 -7.22
C LYS A 221 16.75 -15.86 -7.70
N LEU A 222 16.16 -14.76 -7.26
CA LEU A 222 14.78 -14.38 -7.56
C LEU A 222 14.73 -13.03 -8.26
N ASN A 223 13.97 -12.96 -9.34
CA ASN A 223 13.72 -11.69 -10.03
C ASN A 223 12.75 -10.82 -9.23
N CYS A 224 13.15 -9.59 -9.02
CA CYS A 224 12.39 -8.57 -8.30
C CYS A 224 12.10 -7.40 -9.25
N GLU A 225 10.83 -7.25 -9.67
CA GLU A 225 10.40 -6.13 -10.50
C GLU A 225 9.93 -4.98 -9.60
N MET A 226 10.64 -3.88 -9.64
CA MET A 226 10.29 -2.65 -8.91
C MET A 226 9.98 -1.51 -9.87
N GLN A 227 9.10 -0.64 -9.44
CA GLN A 227 8.64 0.49 -10.25
C GLN A 227 8.63 1.77 -9.42
N ALA A 228 9.03 2.88 -10.04
CA ALA A 228 8.84 4.21 -9.54
C ALA A 228 7.92 4.99 -10.49
N MET A 229 6.85 5.59 -9.95
CA MET A 229 5.97 6.50 -10.66
C MET A 229 5.97 7.85 -9.96
N ARG A 230 6.40 8.88 -10.69
CA ARG A 230 6.29 10.27 -10.26
C ARG A 230 4.99 10.88 -10.75
N VAL A 231 4.23 11.45 -9.84
CA VAL A 231 3.01 12.23 -10.13
C VAL A 231 3.15 13.58 -9.43
N GLY A 232 3.71 14.57 -10.13
CA GLY A 232 4.01 15.86 -9.51
C GLY A 232 5.09 15.75 -8.43
N ASP A 233 4.72 16.10 -7.21
CA ASP A 233 5.58 16.04 -6.03
C ASP A 233 5.51 14.68 -5.32
N PHE A 234 4.65 13.76 -5.81
CA PHE A 234 4.45 12.44 -5.23
C PHE A 234 5.28 11.40 -5.96
N LEU A 235 5.85 10.48 -5.19
CA LEU A 235 6.64 9.37 -5.72
C LEU A 235 6.10 8.05 -5.18
N LEU A 236 5.43 7.30 -6.05
CA LEU A 236 4.94 5.96 -5.77
C LEU A 236 6.05 4.96 -6.08
N LEU A 237 6.43 4.15 -5.09
CA LEU A 237 7.49 3.15 -5.19
C LEU A 237 6.94 1.76 -4.86
N THR A 238 7.15 0.78 -5.73
CA THR A 238 6.59 -0.56 -5.55
C THR A 238 7.61 -1.58 -5.09
N ILE A 239 7.18 -2.49 -4.23
CA ILE A 239 7.93 -3.67 -3.80
C ILE A 239 7.05 -4.90 -4.03
N PRO A 240 7.48 -5.91 -4.81
CA PRO A 240 6.69 -7.09 -5.14
C PRO A 240 6.74 -8.11 -4.01
N GLY A 241 5.81 -8.07 -3.08
CA GLY A 241 5.72 -8.97 -1.94
C GLY A 241 5.27 -8.25 -0.67
N GLU A 242 5.56 -8.84 0.47
CA GLU A 242 5.13 -8.44 1.81
C GLU A 242 6.27 -7.76 2.59
N PRO A 243 6.66 -6.51 2.25
CA PRO A 243 7.75 -5.84 2.94
C PRO A 243 7.38 -5.53 4.40
N MET A 244 8.33 -5.69 5.30
CA MET A 244 8.21 -5.22 6.68
C MET A 244 8.14 -3.71 6.75
N VAL A 245 7.52 -3.18 7.80
CA VAL A 245 7.24 -1.75 7.98
C VAL A 245 8.48 -0.87 7.89
N GLU A 246 9.63 -1.37 8.32
CA GLU A 246 10.91 -0.62 8.29
C GLU A 246 11.35 -0.28 6.87
N TYR A 247 10.97 -1.05 5.84
CA TYR A 247 11.23 -0.65 4.45
C TYR A 247 10.59 0.68 4.11
N GLY A 248 9.32 0.88 4.51
CA GLY A 248 8.63 2.15 4.34
C GLY A 248 9.43 3.30 5.00
N PHE A 249 9.81 3.16 6.25
CA PHE A 249 10.56 4.20 6.98
C PHE A 249 11.93 4.49 6.37
N LYS A 250 12.69 3.45 5.96
CA LYS A 250 14.02 3.62 5.36
C LYS A 250 13.94 4.34 4.02
N ILE A 251 13.00 3.96 3.16
CA ILE A 251 12.80 4.56 1.84
C ILE A 251 12.31 6.00 1.97
N GLU A 252 11.36 6.25 2.86
CA GLU A 252 10.86 7.61 3.10
C GLU A 252 11.95 8.53 3.61
N LYS A 253 12.74 8.08 4.58
CA LYS A 253 13.88 8.85 5.10
C LYS A 253 14.89 9.22 4.02
N ALA A 254 15.08 8.36 3.02
CA ALA A 254 16.04 8.61 1.94
C ALA A 254 15.52 9.56 0.86
N ILE A 255 14.20 9.84 0.81
CA ILE A 255 13.56 10.53 -0.32
C ILE A 255 12.79 11.78 0.10
N ALA A 256 12.39 11.90 1.36
CA ALA A 256 11.45 12.92 1.85
C ALA A 256 11.86 14.38 1.60
N ASP A 257 13.13 14.66 1.39
CA ASP A 257 13.67 15.98 1.03
C ASP A 257 13.44 16.36 -0.44
N ARG A 258 13.09 15.38 -1.29
CA ARG A 258 12.97 15.53 -2.76
C ARG A 258 11.56 15.32 -3.29
N ALA A 259 10.76 14.50 -2.64
CA ALA A 259 9.40 14.17 -3.02
C ALA A 259 8.62 13.62 -1.81
N ILE A 260 7.29 13.52 -1.94
CA ILE A 260 6.44 12.83 -0.96
C ILE A 260 6.38 11.34 -1.34
N PRO A 261 7.08 10.44 -0.64
CA PRO A 261 7.12 9.04 -0.98
C PRO A 261 5.88 8.28 -0.49
N ILE A 262 5.35 7.42 -1.37
CA ILE A 262 4.30 6.46 -1.07
C ILE A 262 4.85 5.08 -1.42
N VAL A 263 5.22 4.31 -0.41
CA VAL A 263 5.84 2.99 -0.59
C VAL A 263 4.77 1.92 -0.57
N ILE A 264 4.60 1.24 -1.69
CA ILE A 264 3.53 0.28 -1.96
C ILE A 264 4.12 -1.12 -1.97
N GLY A 265 3.70 -1.95 -1.03
CA GLY A 265 3.92 -3.38 -1.07
C GLY A 265 2.92 -4.09 -1.99
N TYR A 266 3.09 -5.40 -2.16
CA TYR A 266 2.11 -6.26 -2.86
C TYR A 266 1.80 -5.80 -4.30
N ALA A 267 2.77 -5.20 -4.97
CA ALA A 267 2.59 -4.61 -6.29
C ALA A 267 3.56 -5.22 -7.32
N ASN A 268 3.06 -5.44 -8.54
CA ASN A 268 3.78 -5.96 -9.71
C ASN A 268 4.41 -7.36 -9.55
N GLY A 269 4.02 -8.11 -8.53
CA GLY A 269 4.52 -9.48 -8.30
C GLY A 269 4.35 -9.92 -6.84
N ASN A 270 4.85 -11.12 -6.55
CA ASN A 270 4.80 -11.69 -5.21
C ASN A 270 6.06 -12.51 -4.90
N LEU A 271 6.94 -11.96 -4.09
CA LEU A 271 8.13 -12.64 -3.56
C LEU A 271 7.91 -13.14 -2.11
N GLY A 272 6.66 -13.19 -1.64
CA GLY A 272 6.38 -13.49 -0.22
C GLY A 272 6.94 -12.43 0.71
N TYR A 273 7.31 -12.82 1.93
CA TYR A 273 7.83 -11.86 2.91
C TYR A 273 9.19 -11.28 2.51
N ILE A 274 9.28 -9.95 2.56
CA ILE A 274 10.51 -9.21 2.32
C ILE A 274 10.99 -8.64 3.66
N CYS A 275 11.89 -9.37 4.27
CA CYS A 275 12.37 -9.16 5.63
C CYS A 275 13.60 -8.27 5.66
N THR A 276 13.75 -7.47 6.71
CA THR A 276 14.99 -6.72 6.95
C THR A 276 16.12 -7.67 7.38
N ALA A 277 17.36 -7.32 7.10
CA ALA A 277 18.53 -8.09 7.56
C ALA A 277 18.54 -8.24 9.10
N GLU A 278 18.08 -7.21 9.82
CA GLU A 278 17.94 -7.26 11.27
C GLU A 278 16.92 -8.30 11.72
N SER A 279 15.76 -8.37 11.04
CA SER A 279 14.71 -9.32 11.40
C SER A 279 15.12 -10.79 11.23
N HIS A 280 16.03 -11.07 10.30
CA HIS A 280 16.58 -12.42 10.12
C HIS A 280 17.39 -12.90 11.32
N LYS A 281 18.05 -12.00 12.07
CA LYS A 281 18.81 -12.35 13.28
C LYS A 281 17.94 -12.95 14.38
N TYR A 282 16.71 -12.43 14.49
CA TYR A 282 15.76 -12.90 15.49
C TYR A 282 14.86 -14.04 14.99
N GLY A 283 14.93 -14.39 13.70
CA GLY A 283 14.08 -15.41 13.09
C GLY A 283 12.58 -15.09 13.23
N GLY A 284 11.77 -16.12 13.43
CA GLY A 284 10.32 -16.00 13.55
C GLY A 284 9.59 -16.30 12.24
N TYR A 285 8.29 -16.02 12.20
CA TYR A 285 7.41 -16.45 11.12
C TYR A 285 7.83 -15.86 9.75
N GLU A 286 7.96 -14.56 9.66
CA GLU A 286 8.22 -13.88 8.38
C GLU A 286 9.58 -14.26 7.78
N PRO A 287 10.72 -14.24 8.53
CA PRO A 287 11.99 -14.72 8.01
C PRO A 287 11.97 -16.21 7.63
N ASN A 288 11.23 -17.06 8.32
CA ASN A 288 11.12 -18.47 7.96
C ASN A 288 10.35 -18.66 6.64
N MET A 289 9.31 -17.88 6.42
CA MET A 289 8.48 -17.91 5.22
C MET A 289 9.08 -17.12 4.05
N SER A 290 10.00 -16.19 4.30
CA SER A 290 10.68 -15.44 3.26
C SER A 290 11.55 -16.36 2.39
N PRO A 291 11.49 -16.26 1.05
CA PRO A 291 12.42 -16.97 0.18
C PRO A 291 13.76 -16.25 0.06
N LEU A 292 13.88 -15.01 0.53
CA LEU A 292 15.05 -14.17 0.39
C LEU A 292 16.05 -14.37 1.54
N LEU A 293 17.31 -14.07 1.24
CA LEU A 293 18.40 -13.95 2.20
C LEU A 293 18.51 -12.51 2.73
N PRO A 294 19.17 -12.28 3.89
CA PRO A 294 19.32 -10.94 4.47
C PRO A 294 19.99 -9.92 3.53
N GLU A 295 20.86 -10.38 2.64
CA GLU A 295 21.59 -9.56 1.67
C GLU A 295 20.69 -8.95 0.58
N ALA A 296 19.43 -9.36 0.49
CA ALA A 296 18.47 -8.78 -0.43
C ALA A 296 18.06 -7.35 -0.02
N GLU A 297 18.05 -7.03 1.29
CA GLU A 297 17.62 -5.72 1.78
C GLU A 297 18.42 -4.56 1.17
N PRO A 298 19.75 -4.50 1.26
CA PRO A 298 20.51 -3.38 0.69
C PRO A 298 20.35 -3.27 -0.83
N LEU A 299 20.15 -4.36 -1.54
CA LEU A 299 19.93 -4.35 -2.99
C LEU A 299 18.58 -3.71 -3.34
N ILE A 300 17.51 -4.07 -2.62
CA ILE A 300 16.18 -3.48 -2.81
C ILE A 300 16.20 -1.99 -2.51
N LEU A 301 16.81 -1.57 -1.40
CA LEU A 301 16.88 -0.16 -1.00
C LEU A 301 17.70 0.66 -2.01
N ALA A 302 18.83 0.14 -2.47
CA ALA A 302 19.68 0.80 -3.47
C ALA A 302 18.94 0.97 -4.80
N GLU A 303 18.23 -0.07 -5.25
CA GLU A 303 17.51 -0.02 -6.53
C GLU A 303 16.32 0.92 -6.49
N LEU A 304 15.56 0.97 -5.39
CA LEU A 304 14.49 1.94 -5.21
C LEU A 304 15.02 3.38 -5.19
N GLY A 305 16.18 3.61 -4.56
CA GLY A 305 16.88 4.90 -4.62
C GLY A 305 17.25 5.28 -6.06
N ARG A 306 17.83 4.36 -6.82
CA ARG A 306 18.21 4.56 -8.23
C ARG A 306 16.98 4.84 -9.12
N LEU A 307 15.87 4.14 -8.91
CA LEU A 307 14.62 4.40 -9.62
C LEU A 307 14.04 5.77 -9.26
N ALA A 308 14.08 6.16 -7.98
CA ALA A 308 13.68 7.48 -7.54
C ALA A 308 14.53 8.58 -8.22
N ASP A 309 15.85 8.43 -8.23
CA ASP A 309 16.76 9.37 -8.91
C ASP A 309 16.41 9.52 -10.38
N LYS A 310 16.16 8.40 -11.07
CA LYS A 310 15.81 8.40 -12.50
C LYS A 310 14.53 9.18 -12.81
N VAL A 311 13.51 9.11 -11.97
CA VAL A 311 12.24 9.81 -12.22
C VAL A 311 12.21 11.24 -11.65
N LEU A 312 13.14 11.57 -10.74
CA LEU A 312 13.27 12.90 -10.15
C LEU A 312 14.31 13.80 -10.86
N ALA A 313 15.22 13.23 -11.65
CA ALA A 313 16.41 13.90 -12.22
C ALA A 313 16.14 15.15 -13.08
N ASP A 314 14.96 15.32 -13.68
CA ASP A 314 14.74 16.40 -14.65
C ASP A 314 14.05 17.66 -14.05
N VAL A 315 14.06 17.87 -12.76
CA VAL A 315 13.44 19.06 -12.15
C VAL A 315 14.31 20.30 -12.37
N PHE A 316 15.62 20.10 -12.58
CA PHE A 316 16.59 21.20 -12.68
C PHE A 316 16.93 21.63 -14.11
N GLU A 317 16.66 20.83 -15.15
CA GLU A 317 16.99 21.21 -16.53
C GLU A 317 15.91 22.06 -17.22
N SER A 318 14.65 22.00 -16.79
CA SER A 318 13.55 22.76 -17.43
C SER A 318 13.42 24.22 -16.96
N PHE A 319 14.22 24.67 -16.00
CA PHE A 319 14.23 26.03 -15.47
C PHE A 319 15.53 26.79 -15.77
N LYS A 320 16.14 26.58 -16.91
CA LYS A 320 17.10 27.58 -17.42
C LYS A 320 16.26 28.67 -18.11
N PRO A 321 16.21 29.91 -17.56
CA PRO A 321 15.57 31.00 -18.26
C PRO A 321 16.32 31.19 -19.59
N GLU A 322 15.57 31.22 -20.70
CA GLU A 322 16.14 31.66 -21.98
C GLU A 322 16.81 33.00 -21.74
N LYS A 323 18.12 33.04 -21.94
CA LYS A 323 18.86 34.30 -21.98
C LYS A 323 18.33 35.09 -23.18
N LYS A 324 17.54 36.12 -22.92
CA LYS A 324 17.24 37.18 -23.87
C LYS A 324 18.48 38.04 -24.09
#